data_93aaf1164a79645a0325b84b29ef1eb1
#
_entry.id   93aaf1164a79645a0325b84b29ef1eb1
#
_cell.length_a   1.000
_cell.length_b   1.000
_cell.length_c   1.000
_cell.angle_alpha   90.00
_cell.angle_beta   90.00
_cell.angle_gamma   90.00
#
_symmetry.space_group_name_H-M   'P 1'
#
loop_
_entity.id
_entity.type
_entity.pdbx_description
1 polymer ?
#
loop_
_entity_poly.entity_id
_entity_poly.type
_entity_poly.pdbx_seq_one_letter_code
_entity_poly.pdbx_strand_id
1 'polypeptide(L)'
;MKQVILTKGLPASGKSTWAKKLIDKNPGMYKRVNKDDIRDMLDNNKWSKSNEKFVLTIRDSIILSALEDGKHVIVDDTNLHPKHELNIKKLVKGKANVVVEDFTIVSPKTCIKRDLKRHNSVGSDVIMNMYDQFIKPEPVVYVGDKSLPPAVIIDIDGTLADMGDRKPFDWEQVGEDKLNFPVWDLLESTD
;
A
#
# COMPACT_ATOMS: atom_id res chain seq x y z
N MET A 1 4.81 -23.92 -19.87
CA MET A 1 4.31 -24.19 -18.54
C MET A 1 3.19 -23.20 -18.22
N LYS A 2 2.08 -23.65 -17.59
CA LYS A 2 0.95 -22.77 -17.26
C LYS A 2 1.33 -21.78 -16.17
N GLN A 3 0.69 -20.61 -16.18
CA GLN A 3 0.95 -19.53 -15.21
C GLN A 3 -0.35 -19.09 -14.54
N VAL A 4 -0.25 -18.76 -13.26
CA VAL A 4 -1.25 -17.98 -12.53
C VAL A 4 -0.64 -16.64 -12.19
N ILE A 5 -1.18 -15.57 -12.76
CA ILE A 5 -0.72 -14.22 -12.57
C ILE A 5 -1.59 -13.56 -11.49
N LEU A 6 -0.98 -13.20 -10.36
CA LEU A 6 -1.64 -12.40 -9.34
C LEU A 6 -1.36 -10.93 -9.61
N THR A 7 -2.40 -10.14 -9.82
CA THR A 7 -2.23 -8.69 -9.78
C THR A 7 -2.15 -8.24 -8.33
N LYS A 8 -1.23 -7.33 -8.00
CA LYS A 8 -1.05 -6.80 -6.65
C LYS A 8 -1.09 -5.27 -6.67
N GLY A 9 -1.92 -4.64 -5.84
CA GLY A 9 -1.98 -3.18 -5.77
C GLY A 9 -3.32 -2.65 -5.28
N LEU A 10 -3.37 -1.33 -5.02
CA LEU A 10 -4.53 -0.62 -4.51
C LEU A 10 -5.75 -0.71 -5.44
N PRO A 11 -6.99 -0.52 -4.95
CA PRO A 11 -8.13 -0.26 -5.81
C PRO A 11 -7.82 0.86 -6.80
N ALA A 12 -8.35 0.77 -8.02
CA ALA A 12 -8.14 1.73 -9.12
C ALA A 12 -6.67 1.93 -9.57
N SER A 13 -5.71 1.07 -9.19
CA SER A 13 -4.32 1.15 -9.68
C SER A 13 -4.15 0.76 -11.15
N GLY A 14 -5.16 0.15 -11.78
CA GLY A 14 -5.14 -0.22 -13.20
C GLY A 14 -5.06 -1.72 -13.49
N LYS A 15 -5.07 -2.57 -12.46
CA LYS A 15 -4.99 -4.03 -12.54
C LYS A 15 -5.98 -4.64 -13.54
N SER A 16 -7.26 -4.35 -13.35
CA SER A 16 -8.32 -4.91 -14.20
C SER A 16 -8.24 -4.43 -15.65
N THR A 17 -7.80 -3.19 -15.87
CA THR A 17 -7.56 -2.66 -17.23
C THR A 17 -6.41 -3.42 -17.91
N TRP A 18 -5.33 -3.68 -17.19
CA TRP A 18 -4.20 -4.46 -17.67
C TRP A 18 -4.62 -5.91 -17.96
N ALA A 19 -5.33 -6.56 -17.02
CA ALA A 19 -5.80 -7.93 -17.18
C ALA A 19 -6.70 -8.11 -18.42
N LYS A 20 -7.66 -7.20 -18.64
CA LYS A 20 -8.52 -7.22 -19.80
C LYS A 20 -7.72 -7.04 -21.11
N LYS A 21 -6.79 -6.08 -21.15
CA LYS A 21 -5.92 -5.88 -22.31
C LYS A 21 -5.06 -7.11 -22.64
N LEU A 22 -4.58 -7.83 -21.60
CA LEU A 22 -3.80 -9.04 -21.82
C LEU A 22 -4.65 -10.16 -22.45
N ILE A 23 -5.90 -10.30 -22.02
CA ILE A 23 -6.86 -11.25 -22.60
C ILE A 23 -7.17 -10.89 -24.03
N ASP A 24 -7.47 -9.61 -24.32
CA ASP A 24 -7.80 -9.15 -25.66
C ASP A 24 -6.64 -9.38 -26.66
N LYS A 25 -5.40 -9.22 -26.20
CA LYS A 25 -4.20 -9.50 -27.02
C LYS A 25 -3.93 -10.98 -27.24
N ASN A 26 -4.47 -11.86 -26.40
CA ASN A 26 -4.22 -13.30 -26.44
C ASN A 26 -5.53 -14.10 -26.33
N PRO A 27 -6.40 -14.04 -27.34
CA PRO A 27 -7.73 -14.67 -27.30
C PRO A 27 -7.62 -16.17 -26.95
N GLY A 28 -8.41 -16.59 -25.98
CA GLY A 28 -8.50 -17.99 -25.58
C GLY A 28 -7.35 -18.52 -24.71
N MET A 29 -6.26 -17.77 -24.52
CA MET A 29 -5.10 -18.24 -23.73
C MET A 29 -5.24 -17.99 -22.24
N TYR A 30 -5.91 -16.92 -21.84
CA TYR A 30 -6.06 -16.49 -20.45
C TYR A 30 -7.49 -16.53 -19.97
N LYS A 31 -7.69 -16.86 -18.70
CA LYS A 31 -8.95 -16.70 -17.98
C LYS A 31 -8.72 -15.72 -16.83
N ARG A 32 -9.59 -14.71 -16.69
CA ARG A 32 -9.57 -13.78 -15.57
C ARG A 32 -10.57 -14.22 -14.52
N VAL A 33 -10.18 -14.19 -13.27
CA VAL A 33 -11.05 -14.38 -12.12
C VAL A 33 -10.88 -13.21 -11.15
N ASN A 34 -12.00 -12.68 -10.68
CA ASN A 34 -12.05 -11.57 -9.74
C ASN A 34 -13.13 -11.84 -8.70
N LYS A 35 -12.84 -11.66 -7.42
CA LYS A 35 -13.78 -11.96 -6.34
C LYS A 35 -14.97 -11.01 -6.31
N ASP A 36 -14.77 -9.74 -6.70
CA ASP A 36 -15.87 -8.78 -6.72
C ASP A 36 -16.88 -9.15 -7.81
N ASP A 37 -16.41 -9.57 -8.99
CA ASP A 37 -17.27 -10.05 -10.07
C ASP A 37 -18.03 -11.33 -9.65
N ILE A 38 -17.38 -12.26 -8.95
CA ILE A 38 -18.01 -13.49 -8.42
C ILE A 38 -19.06 -13.12 -7.36
N ARG A 39 -18.73 -12.20 -6.46
CA ARG A 39 -19.65 -11.74 -5.39
C ARG A 39 -20.86 -11.02 -5.96
N ASP A 40 -20.66 -10.21 -7.01
CA ASP A 40 -21.74 -9.55 -7.72
C ASP A 40 -22.69 -10.57 -8.36
N MET A 41 -22.13 -11.54 -9.09
CA MET A 41 -22.89 -12.59 -9.77
C MET A 41 -23.69 -13.48 -8.80
N LEU A 42 -23.11 -13.82 -7.63
CA LEU A 42 -23.73 -14.79 -6.70
C LEU A 42 -24.66 -14.13 -5.68
N ASP A 43 -24.29 -12.96 -5.18
CA ASP A 43 -24.89 -12.36 -3.98
C ASP A 43 -25.24 -10.88 -4.16
N ASN A 44 -25.30 -10.34 -5.38
CA ASN A 44 -25.53 -8.91 -5.66
C ASN A 44 -24.61 -8.01 -4.78
N ASN A 45 -23.33 -8.34 -4.69
CA ASN A 45 -22.31 -7.67 -3.86
C ASN A 45 -22.57 -7.67 -2.34
N LYS A 46 -23.51 -8.46 -1.85
CA LYS A 46 -23.77 -8.57 -0.41
C LYS A 46 -22.66 -9.38 0.27
N TRP A 47 -21.89 -8.72 1.09
CA TRP A 47 -20.82 -9.36 1.84
C TRP A 47 -21.34 -10.00 3.13
N SER A 48 -20.90 -11.24 3.39
CA SER A 48 -20.97 -11.90 4.68
C SER A 48 -19.79 -12.86 4.80
N LYS A 49 -19.43 -13.24 6.01
CA LYS A 49 -18.34 -14.21 6.23
C LYS A 49 -18.63 -15.57 5.55
N SER A 50 -19.88 -15.98 5.52
CA SER A 50 -20.31 -17.20 4.84
C SER A 50 -20.19 -17.08 3.33
N ASN A 51 -20.72 -15.99 2.75
CA ASN A 51 -20.65 -15.74 1.31
C ASN A 51 -19.20 -15.65 0.84
N GLU A 52 -18.34 -14.93 1.57
CA GLU A 52 -16.92 -14.80 1.20
C GLU A 52 -16.20 -16.15 1.16
N LYS A 53 -16.52 -17.06 2.08
CA LYS A 53 -15.98 -18.43 2.05
C LYS A 53 -16.39 -19.16 0.77
N PHE A 54 -17.65 -19.02 0.34
CA PHE A 54 -18.14 -19.62 -0.87
C PHE A 54 -17.51 -18.98 -2.13
N VAL A 55 -17.41 -17.65 -2.18
CA VAL A 55 -16.72 -16.90 -3.24
C VAL A 55 -15.29 -17.41 -3.43
N LEU A 56 -14.56 -17.64 -2.34
CA LEU A 56 -13.20 -18.20 -2.40
C LEU A 56 -13.19 -19.62 -2.98
N THR A 57 -14.13 -20.45 -2.62
CA THR A 57 -14.27 -21.81 -3.18
C THR A 57 -14.53 -21.78 -4.67
N ILE A 58 -15.43 -20.93 -5.13
CA ILE A 58 -15.73 -20.75 -6.57
C ILE A 58 -14.52 -20.22 -7.33
N ARG A 59 -13.84 -19.18 -6.79
CA ARG A 59 -12.59 -18.67 -7.37
C ARG A 59 -11.56 -19.77 -7.57
N ASP A 60 -11.33 -20.58 -6.55
CA ASP A 60 -10.33 -21.65 -6.57
C ASP A 60 -10.72 -22.75 -7.58
N SER A 61 -12.00 -23.07 -7.69
CA SER A 61 -12.53 -24.01 -8.68
C SER A 61 -12.32 -23.48 -10.12
N ILE A 62 -12.58 -22.20 -10.36
CA ILE A 62 -12.36 -21.57 -11.68
C ILE A 62 -10.86 -21.63 -12.04
N ILE A 63 -9.97 -21.33 -11.09
CA ILE A 63 -8.52 -21.40 -11.31
C ILE A 63 -8.11 -22.82 -11.72
N LEU A 64 -8.53 -23.82 -10.97
CA LEU A 64 -8.15 -25.21 -11.25
C LEU A 64 -8.70 -25.71 -12.59
N SER A 65 -9.98 -25.46 -12.87
CA SER A 65 -10.61 -25.84 -14.14
C SER A 65 -9.95 -25.19 -15.35
N ALA A 66 -9.61 -23.90 -15.24
CA ALA A 66 -8.90 -23.19 -16.31
C ALA A 66 -7.50 -23.78 -16.56
N LEU A 67 -6.78 -24.13 -15.50
CA LEU A 67 -5.47 -24.79 -15.62
C LEU A 67 -5.60 -26.19 -16.23
N GLU A 68 -6.65 -26.95 -15.91
CA GLU A 68 -6.94 -28.25 -16.50
C GLU A 68 -7.22 -28.14 -17.99
N ASP A 69 -7.96 -27.10 -18.41
CA ASP A 69 -8.20 -26.76 -19.82
C ASP A 69 -6.96 -26.14 -20.53
N GLY A 70 -5.79 -26.19 -19.91
CA GLY A 70 -4.54 -25.73 -20.54
C GLY A 70 -4.38 -24.21 -20.59
N LYS A 71 -5.23 -23.42 -19.90
CA LYS A 71 -5.21 -21.96 -19.92
C LYS A 71 -4.30 -21.40 -18.83
N HIS A 72 -3.85 -20.17 -19.02
CA HIS A 72 -3.28 -19.34 -17.98
C HIS A 72 -4.40 -18.64 -17.20
N VAL A 73 -4.14 -18.26 -15.95
CA VAL A 73 -5.14 -17.59 -15.11
C VAL A 73 -4.61 -16.25 -14.59
N ILE A 74 -5.46 -15.23 -14.60
CA ILE A 74 -5.19 -13.94 -13.97
C ILE A 74 -6.12 -13.81 -12.76
N VAL A 75 -5.55 -13.74 -11.57
CA VAL A 75 -6.27 -13.46 -10.32
C VAL A 75 -6.24 -11.96 -10.09
N ASP A 76 -7.31 -11.28 -10.53
CA ASP A 76 -7.42 -9.82 -10.60
C ASP A 76 -8.08 -9.26 -9.32
N ASP A 77 -7.40 -9.41 -8.20
CA ASP A 77 -7.78 -8.86 -6.89
C ASP A 77 -6.70 -7.89 -6.40
N THR A 78 -6.91 -7.24 -5.26
CA THR A 78 -5.88 -6.36 -4.65
C THR A 78 -4.64 -7.13 -4.21
N ASN A 79 -4.80 -8.35 -3.72
CA ASN A 79 -3.78 -9.32 -3.30
C ASN A 79 -2.63 -8.72 -2.45
N LEU A 80 -2.90 -7.65 -1.68
CA LEU A 80 -1.90 -6.94 -0.90
C LEU A 80 -1.37 -7.77 0.28
N HIS A 81 -2.25 -8.51 0.96
CA HIS A 81 -1.83 -9.33 2.09
C HIS A 81 -1.06 -10.58 1.62
N PRO A 82 0.15 -10.86 2.15
CA PRO A 82 1.01 -11.97 1.71
C PRO A 82 0.33 -13.35 1.70
N LYS A 83 -0.63 -13.58 2.60
CA LYS A 83 -1.38 -14.85 2.65
C LYS A 83 -2.12 -15.18 1.35
N HIS A 84 -2.52 -14.17 0.55
CA HIS A 84 -3.24 -14.42 -0.71
C HIS A 84 -2.32 -15.12 -1.71
N GLU A 85 -1.10 -14.66 -1.86
CA GLU A 85 -0.09 -15.27 -2.71
C GLU A 85 0.26 -16.69 -2.23
N LEU A 86 0.47 -16.86 -0.92
CA LEU A 86 0.77 -18.16 -0.33
C LEU A 86 -0.36 -19.18 -0.56
N ASN A 87 -1.62 -18.77 -0.43
CA ASN A 87 -2.77 -19.65 -0.66
C ASN A 87 -2.86 -20.06 -2.13
N ILE A 88 -2.67 -19.15 -3.06
CA ILE A 88 -2.67 -19.49 -4.49
C ILE A 88 -1.48 -20.40 -4.84
N LYS A 89 -0.28 -20.13 -4.32
CA LYS A 89 0.88 -21.02 -4.51
C LYS A 89 0.60 -22.46 -4.01
N LYS A 90 -0.06 -22.59 -2.86
CA LYS A 90 -0.48 -23.90 -2.34
C LYS A 90 -1.52 -24.57 -3.25
N LEU A 91 -2.54 -23.81 -3.69
CA LEU A 91 -3.62 -24.32 -4.53
C LEU A 91 -3.10 -24.91 -5.85
N VAL A 92 -2.14 -24.24 -6.49
CA VAL A 92 -1.66 -24.60 -7.84
C VAL A 92 -0.31 -25.33 -7.81
N LYS A 93 0.13 -25.81 -6.65
CA LYS A 93 1.39 -26.53 -6.48
C LYS A 93 1.47 -27.70 -7.45
N GLY A 94 2.55 -27.78 -8.23
CA GLY A 94 2.75 -28.82 -9.25
C GLY A 94 1.92 -28.67 -10.53
N LYS A 95 1.01 -27.68 -10.61
CA LYS A 95 0.12 -27.46 -11.77
C LYS A 95 0.51 -26.23 -12.59
N ALA A 96 0.98 -25.14 -11.95
CA ALA A 96 1.34 -23.91 -12.61
C ALA A 96 2.37 -23.12 -11.80
N ASN A 97 3.09 -22.21 -12.49
CA ASN A 97 3.90 -21.19 -11.84
C ASN A 97 3.05 -20.00 -11.43
N VAL A 98 3.32 -19.43 -10.24
CA VAL A 98 2.69 -18.21 -9.78
C VAL A 98 3.63 -17.04 -10.04
N VAL A 99 3.11 -16.01 -10.73
CA VAL A 99 3.81 -14.76 -11.05
C VAL A 99 3.02 -13.61 -10.46
N VAL A 100 3.69 -12.61 -9.93
CA VAL A 100 3.05 -11.39 -9.41
C VAL A 100 3.25 -10.26 -10.41
N GLU A 101 2.15 -9.64 -10.84
CA GLU A 101 2.16 -8.38 -11.59
C GLU A 101 1.87 -7.24 -10.62
N ASP A 102 2.89 -6.42 -10.37
CA ASP A 102 2.89 -5.46 -9.27
C ASP A 102 2.48 -4.05 -9.72
N PHE A 103 1.39 -3.54 -9.13
CA PHE A 103 0.84 -2.19 -9.30
C PHE A 103 0.98 -1.34 -8.02
N THR A 104 1.76 -1.77 -7.02
CA THR A 104 1.93 -1.02 -5.75
C THR A 104 2.67 0.29 -5.95
N ILE A 105 3.41 0.44 -7.06
CA ILE A 105 4.09 1.68 -7.45
C ILE A 105 3.13 2.82 -7.82
N VAL A 106 1.85 2.51 -8.10
CA VAL A 106 0.86 3.55 -8.42
C VAL A 106 0.46 4.27 -7.14
N SER A 107 0.73 5.59 -7.09
CA SER A 107 0.51 6.38 -5.89
C SER A 107 -0.96 6.34 -5.41
N PRO A 108 -1.21 6.38 -4.08
CA PRO A 108 -2.57 6.40 -3.54
C PRO A 108 -3.36 7.61 -4.03
N LYS A 109 -2.74 8.77 -4.21
CA LYS A 109 -3.39 9.96 -4.81
C LYS A 109 -3.94 9.68 -6.21
N THR A 110 -3.17 8.98 -7.04
CA THR A 110 -3.61 8.58 -8.39
C THR A 110 -4.75 7.58 -8.32
N CYS A 111 -4.68 6.60 -7.40
CA CYS A 111 -5.74 5.62 -7.19
C CYS A 111 -7.03 6.29 -6.76
N ILE A 112 -7.01 7.19 -5.78
CA ILE A 112 -8.16 7.96 -5.30
C ILE A 112 -8.79 8.76 -6.44
N LYS A 113 -7.98 9.53 -7.19
CA LYS A 113 -8.47 10.33 -8.34
C LYS A 113 -9.19 9.46 -9.39
N ARG A 114 -8.71 8.24 -9.62
CA ARG A 114 -9.35 7.29 -10.56
C ARG A 114 -10.58 6.64 -9.97
N ASP A 115 -10.55 6.31 -8.67
CA ASP A 115 -11.65 5.65 -7.97
C ASP A 115 -12.90 6.54 -7.90
N LEU A 116 -12.73 7.83 -7.63
CA LEU A 116 -13.83 8.82 -7.60
C LEU A 116 -14.59 8.94 -8.94
N LYS A 117 -14.01 8.48 -10.04
CA LYS A 117 -14.66 8.46 -11.36
C LYS A 117 -15.40 7.16 -11.65
N ARG A 118 -15.33 6.19 -10.74
CA ARG A 118 -15.97 4.88 -10.93
C ARG A 118 -17.37 4.87 -10.33
N HIS A 119 -18.29 4.13 -10.96
CA HIS A 119 -19.62 3.91 -10.41
C HIS A 119 -19.54 3.21 -9.03
N ASN A 120 -18.67 2.20 -8.91
CA ASN A 120 -18.44 1.44 -7.67
C ASN A 120 -17.15 1.93 -7.00
N SER A 121 -17.14 3.19 -6.56
CA SER A 121 -16.02 3.75 -5.78
C SER A 121 -15.96 3.11 -4.40
N VAL A 122 -14.74 2.74 -3.97
CA VAL A 122 -14.50 2.24 -2.61
C VAL A 122 -14.22 3.36 -1.61
N GLY A 123 -13.88 4.55 -2.10
CA GLY A 123 -13.60 5.74 -1.29
C GLY A 123 -12.13 5.90 -0.91
N SER A 124 -11.78 7.15 -0.60
CA SER A 124 -10.41 7.55 -0.24
C SER A 124 -9.87 6.82 1.00
N ASP A 125 -10.71 6.67 2.03
CA ASP A 125 -10.31 6.12 3.31
C ASP A 125 -9.93 4.64 3.21
N VAL A 126 -10.68 3.87 2.40
CA VAL A 126 -10.35 2.47 2.14
C VAL A 126 -9.02 2.35 1.41
N ILE A 127 -8.77 3.21 0.41
CA ILE A 127 -7.50 3.22 -0.34
C ILE A 127 -6.33 3.60 0.57
N MET A 128 -6.49 4.64 1.40
CA MET A 128 -5.44 5.09 2.32
C MET A 128 -5.14 4.04 3.39
N ASN A 129 -6.17 3.44 3.99
CA ASN A 129 -5.98 2.37 4.97
C ASN A 129 -5.24 1.16 4.38
N MET A 130 -5.57 0.76 3.14
CA MET A 130 -4.83 -0.31 2.45
C MET A 130 -3.39 0.08 2.15
N TYR A 131 -3.14 1.35 1.77
CA TYR A 131 -1.78 1.85 1.55
C TYR A 131 -0.96 1.82 2.83
N ASP A 132 -1.48 2.40 3.91
CA ASP A 132 -0.78 2.48 5.21
C ASP A 132 -0.48 1.09 5.79
N GLN A 133 -1.42 0.14 5.60
CA GLN A 133 -1.29 -1.21 6.15
C GLN A 133 -0.34 -2.12 5.34
N PHE A 134 -0.24 -1.96 4.02
CA PHE A 134 0.39 -2.98 3.17
C PHE A 134 1.50 -2.45 2.24
N ILE A 135 1.58 -1.16 2.01
CA ILE A 135 2.48 -0.60 0.98
C ILE A 135 3.42 0.44 1.55
N LYS A 136 2.93 1.29 2.46
CA LYS A 136 3.73 2.33 3.07
C LYS A 136 4.97 1.71 3.72
N PRO A 137 6.18 2.16 3.36
CA PRO A 137 7.38 1.68 4.03
C PRO A 137 7.30 1.97 5.52
N GLU A 138 7.76 1.03 6.33
CA GLU A 138 7.92 1.30 7.75
C GLU A 138 8.86 2.49 7.94
N PRO A 139 8.58 3.38 8.89
CA PRO A 139 9.50 4.46 9.19
C PRO A 139 10.87 3.87 9.54
N VAL A 140 11.89 4.37 8.87
CA VAL A 140 13.27 3.99 9.23
C VAL A 140 13.51 4.51 10.65
N VAL A 141 13.52 3.60 11.61
CA VAL A 141 13.95 3.92 12.97
C VAL A 141 15.46 4.10 12.90
N TYR A 142 15.92 5.34 13.07
CA TYR A 142 17.34 5.60 13.20
C TYR A 142 17.85 4.90 14.46
N VAL A 143 18.66 3.88 14.26
CA VAL A 143 19.44 3.28 15.37
C VAL A 143 20.74 4.04 15.40
N GLY A 144 20.89 4.91 16.40
CA GLY A 144 22.11 5.70 16.57
C GLY A 144 23.34 4.79 16.60
N ASP A 145 24.37 5.19 15.89
CA ASP A 145 25.67 4.53 15.96
C ASP A 145 26.27 4.82 17.35
N LYS A 146 26.32 3.80 18.20
CA LYS A 146 26.85 3.92 19.56
C LYS A 146 28.36 4.25 19.62
N SER A 147 29.05 4.19 18.50
CA SER A 147 30.46 4.58 18.38
C SER A 147 30.66 6.09 18.22
N LEU A 148 29.59 6.81 17.85
CA LEU A 148 29.63 8.26 17.74
C LEU A 148 29.46 8.91 19.13
N PRO A 149 30.13 10.04 19.39
CA PRO A 149 29.92 10.78 20.63
C PRO A 149 28.45 11.27 20.69
N PRO A 150 27.88 11.41 21.90
CA PRO A 150 26.55 12.00 22.06
C PRO A 150 26.55 13.43 21.49
N ALA A 151 25.44 13.82 20.85
CA ALA A 151 25.25 15.17 20.34
C ALA A 151 23.93 15.73 20.88
N VAL A 152 23.92 16.97 21.23
CA VAL A 152 22.72 17.72 21.63
C VAL A 152 22.32 18.60 20.47
N ILE A 153 21.06 18.49 20.03
CA ILE A 153 20.46 19.39 19.06
C ILE A 153 19.58 20.36 19.85
N ILE A 154 19.86 21.65 19.70
CA ILE A 154 19.09 22.69 20.38
C ILE A 154 18.49 23.63 19.34
N ASP A 155 17.25 24.02 19.58
CA ASP A 155 16.59 25.08 18.83
C ASP A 155 17.06 26.45 19.36
N ILE A 156 17.25 27.41 18.47
CA ILE A 156 17.78 28.74 18.82
C ILE A 156 16.63 29.65 19.23
N ASP A 157 15.66 29.84 18.33
CA ASP A 157 14.60 30.85 18.50
C ASP A 157 13.57 30.43 19.55
N GLY A 158 13.50 31.17 20.65
CA GLY A 158 12.60 30.85 21.75
C GLY A 158 13.08 29.75 22.69
N THR A 159 14.29 29.18 22.44
CA THR A 159 14.92 28.16 23.30
C THR A 159 16.24 28.69 23.84
N LEU A 160 17.27 28.77 23.01
CA LEU A 160 18.58 29.32 23.41
C LEU A 160 18.59 30.85 23.38
N ALA A 161 17.89 31.45 22.40
CA ALA A 161 17.67 32.87 22.30
C ALA A 161 16.26 33.21 22.79
N ASP A 162 16.17 34.02 23.85
CA ASP A 162 14.91 34.55 24.37
C ASP A 162 14.44 35.72 23.50
N MET A 163 13.39 35.49 22.75
CA MET A 163 12.82 36.46 21.83
C MET A 163 12.04 37.59 22.53
N GLY A 164 11.78 37.49 23.85
CA GLY A 164 10.94 38.46 24.53
C GLY A 164 9.57 38.62 23.87
N ASP A 165 9.18 39.88 23.58
CA ASP A 165 7.91 40.21 22.92
C ASP A 165 7.98 40.18 21.37
N ARG A 166 9.14 39.87 20.78
CA ARG A 166 9.35 39.78 19.34
C ARG A 166 8.46 38.67 18.73
N LYS A 167 7.85 38.98 17.57
CA LYS A 167 7.12 37.95 16.83
C LYS A 167 8.10 37.00 16.12
N PRO A 168 7.79 35.70 15.99
CA PRO A 168 8.69 34.68 15.46
C PRO A 168 9.26 34.97 14.06
N PHE A 169 8.61 35.80 13.25
CA PHE A 169 9.03 36.10 11.88
C PHE A 169 9.49 37.56 11.72
N ASP A 170 9.76 38.28 12.81
CA ASP A 170 10.29 39.64 12.78
C ASP A 170 11.82 39.59 12.77
N TRP A 171 12.40 39.44 11.59
CA TRP A 171 13.83 39.23 11.37
C TRP A 171 14.67 40.49 11.63
N GLU A 172 14.07 41.66 11.59
CA GLU A 172 14.77 42.92 11.81
C GLU A 172 15.20 43.09 13.28
N GLN A 173 14.51 42.44 14.19
CA GLN A 173 14.75 42.53 15.64
C GLN A 173 15.51 41.32 16.24
N VAL A 174 15.96 40.38 15.42
CA VAL A 174 16.70 39.18 15.88
C VAL A 174 17.95 39.52 16.67
N GLY A 175 18.63 40.64 16.34
CA GLY A 175 19.82 41.06 17.07
C GLY A 175 19.57 41.55 18.50
N GLU A 176 18.34 41.73 18.91
CA GLU A 176 17.92 42.13 20.27
C GLU A 176 17.59 40.96 21.18
N ASP A 177 17.53 39.74 20.64
CA ASP A 177 17.26 38.52 21.40
C ASP A 177 18.34 38.32 22.48
N LYS A 178 17.90 37.86 23.64
CA LYS A 178 18.80 37.64 24.77
C LYS A 178 19.16 36.20 24.95
N LEU A 179 20.37 35.88 25.41
CA LEU A 179 20.76 34.53 25.73
C LEU A 179 19.93 33.99 26.89
N ASN A 180 19.32 32.83 26.69
CA ASN A 180 18.63 32.11 27.76
C ASN A 180 19.67 31.36 28.61
N PHE A 181 20.15 32.01 29.65
CA PHE A 181 21.23 31.49 30.53
C PHE A 181 20.91 30.12 31.14
N PRO A 182 19.71 29.81 31.64
CA PRO A 182 19.38 28.47 32.11
C PRO A 182 19.59 27.36 31.09
N VAL A 183 19.27 27.64 29.81
CA VAL A 183 19.49 26.68 28.72
C VAL A 183 20.95 26.59 28.32
N TRP A 184 21.66 27.71 28.34
CA TRP A 184 23.12 27.76 28.13
C TRP A 184 23.88 26.97 29.18
N ASP A 185 23.60 27.17 30.47
CA ASP A 185 24.20 26.46 31.59
C ASP A 185 23.98 24.94 31.49
N LEU A 186 22.79 24.53 31.02
CA LEU A 186 22.48 23.12 30.77
C LEU A 186 23.39 22.55 29.67
N LEU A 187 23.61 23.31 28.59
CA LEU A 187 24.52 22.90 27.51
C LEU A 187 25.94 22.74 27.96
N GLU A 188 26.47 23.73 28.69
CA GLU A 188 27.84 23.66 29.24
C GLU A 188 28.03 22.49 30.21
N SER A 189 26.97 22.05 30.89
CA SER A 189 27.03 20.91 31.82
C SER A 189 26.99 19.55 31.13
N THR A 190 26.82 19.51 29.79
CA THR A 190 26.72 18.25 29.01
C THR A 190 28.02 17.84 28.32
N ASP A 191 29.12 18.58 28.53
CA ASP A 191 30.48 18.23 28.06
C ASP A 191 31.15 17.15 29.00
#